data_5b3797fe968bd276c4057987b03664f2
#
_entry.id   5b3797fe968bd276c4057987b03664f2
#
_cell.length_a   1.000
_cell.length_b   1.000
_cell.length_c   1.000
_cell.angle_alpha   90.00
_cell.angle_beta   90.00
_cell.angle_gamma   90.00
#
_symmetry.space_group_name_H-M   'P 1'
#
loop_
_entity.id
_entity.type
_entity.pdbx_description
1 polymer ?
#
loop_
_entity_poly.entity_id
_entity_poly.type
_entity_poly.pdbx_seq_one_letter_code
_entity_poly.pdbx_strand_id
1 'polypeptide(L)'
;VIVQAVLFGYGATFNLERVPWTYYDASHSSSSMEVVRRITGTGIFELKAAPRSLGEFEETISSSTALLGLYFPPDFEKNGQVFAAADARNSTTAGVAMGYVNSIVAQINADRGRSAAFAVVERYRWNENGITRYAIIPSLTIMLSMLQVLLLSGLSVAREREEGSFDMMLMTPASSLEILAGKAVPPTIIACLQALAIFLIGLFWFELPFAGSYLTLGLFIVGISLCFVGVGLAISALANNIQQSMVMVIFFLLPCVILSGLFTSIRAMPEWLQTLTLINPLRHAIVALRAIYFENAGFADLVPSLIPIVLAGVLSLAWASWLFRHKIQ
;
A
#
# COMPACT_ATOMS: atom_id res chain seq x y z
N VAL A 1 14.11 -7.36 -9.30
CA VAL A 1 12.64 -7.45 -9.37
C VAL A 1 12.12 -8.70 -8.69
N ILE A 2 12.47 -9.92 -9.18
CA ILE A 2 12.00 -11.20 -8.62
C ILE A 2 12.33 -11.29 -7.12
N VAL A 3 13.58 -11.04 -6.74
CA VAL A 3 14.02 -11.03 -5.33
C VAL A 3 13.24 -9.98 -4.51
N GLN A 4 13.02 -8.80 -5.05
CA GLN A 4 12.22 -7.75 -4.39
C GLN A 4 10.77 -8.18 -4.21
N ALA A 5 10.13 -8.75 -5.25
CA ALA A 5 8.75 -9.22 -5.17
C ALA A 5 8.58 -10.32 -4.11
N VAL A 6 9.52 -11.27 -4.05
CA VAL A 6 9.52 -12.35 -3.05
C VAL A 6 9.79 -11.79 -1.64
N LEU A 7 10.83 -10.96 -1.47
CA LEU A 7 11.14 -10.35 -0.18
C LEU A 7 9.99 -9.51 0.36
N PHE A 8 9.38 -8.65 -0.46
CA PHE A 8 8.25 -7.84 -0.03
C PHE A 8 6.98 -8.67 0.15
N GLY A 9 6.75 -9.69 -0.68
CA GLY A 9 5.62 -10.60 -0.55
C GLY A 9 5.62 -11.38 0.76
N TYR A 10 6.79 -11.76 1.26
CA TYR A 10 6.93 -12.39 2.58
C TYR A 10 7.18 -11.39 3.71
N GLY A 11 7.98 -10.36 3.49
CA GLY A 11 8.39 -9.41 4.52
C GLY A 11 7.37 -8.31 4.81
N ALA A 12 6.53 -7.94 3.85
CA ALA A 12 5.49 -6.93 4.03
C ALA A 12 4.12 -7.55 4.37
N THR A 13 4.06 -8.81 4.78
CA THR A 13 2.84 -9.41 5.29
C THR A 13 2.58 -8.87 6.70
N PHE A 14 1.55 -8.04 6.82
CA PHE A 14 0.95 -7.67 8.11
C PHE A 14 -0.02 -8.77 8.60
N ASN A 15 0.13 -10.01 8.11
CA ASN A 15 -0.59 -11.14 8.67
C ASN A 15 -0.04 -11.36 10.07
N LEU A 16 -0.92 -11.21 11.04
CA LEU A 16 -0.61 -11.53 12.40
C LEU A 16 -0.57 -13.04 12.53
N GLU A 17 0.62 -13.60 12.55
CA GLU A 17 0.84 -14.98 12.93
C GLU A 17 1.41 -14.98 14.35
N ARG A 18 0.72 -15.67 15.29
CA ARG A 18 1.14 -15.82 16.70
C ARG A 18 1.31 -14.49 17.44
N VAL A 19 0.25 -13.66 17.42
CA VAL A 19 0.23 -12.42 18.22
C VAL A 19 0.30 -12.77 19.70
N PRO A 20 1.35 -12.36 20.42
CA PRO A 20 1.42 -12.55 21.85
C PRO A 20 0.38 -11.67 22.53
N TRP A 21 -0.56 -12.28 23.26
CA TRP A 21 -1.60 -11.55 23.95
C TRP A 21 -1.73 -12.01 25.39
N THR A 22 -2.39 -11.19 26.20
CA THR A 22 -2.69 -11.44 27.60
C THR A 22 -4.12 -10.98 27.92
N TYR A 23 -4.69 -11.49 28.99
CA TYR A 23 -5.95 -10.97 29.50
C TYR A 23 -5.97 -10.99 31.03
N TYR A 24 -6.67 -10.02 31.60
CA TYR A 24 -7.00 -10.00 33.02
C TYR A 24 -8.51 -9.95 33.18
N ASP A 25 -9.08 -10.99 33.80
CA ASP A 25 -10.53 -11.12 33.99
C ASP A 25 -10.88 -10.89 35.44
N ALA A 26 -11.39 -9.70 35.76
CA ALA A 26 -11.92 -9.37 37.08
C ALA A 26 -13.42 -9.68 37.21
N SER A 27 -14.09 -9.99 36.10
CA SER A 27 -15.53 -10.30 36.07
C SER A 27 -15.83 -11.75 36.42
N HIS A 28 -14.89 -12.64 36.15
CA HIS A 28 -15.02 -14.11 36.28
C HIS A 28 -16.34 -14.63 35.67
N SER A 29 -16.78 -14.04 34.58
CA SER A 29 -18.06 -14.33 33.95
C SER A 29 -17.95 -15.39 32.87
N SER A 30 -19.05 -16.08 32.59
CA SER A 30 -19.12 -17.01 31.45
C SER A 30 -18.92 -16.29 30.11
N SER A 31 -19.33 -15.02 30.07
CA SER A 31 -19.24 -14.14 28.90
C SER A 31 -17.81 -13.74 28.57
N SER A 32 -16.99 -13.40 29.59
CA SER A 32 -15.58 -13.10 29.39
C SER A 32 -14.81 -14.31 28.89
N MET A 33 -15.07 -15.47 29.46
CA MET A 33 -14.42 -16.74 29.04
C MET A 33 -14.82 -17.16 27.62
N GLU A 34 -16.02 -16.82 27.14
CA GLU A 34 -16.41 -17.04 25.73
C GLU A 34 -15.58 -16.17 24.78
N VAL A 35 -15.37 -14.87 25.10
CA VAL A 35 -14.51 -13.98 24.32
C VAL A 35 -13.10 -14.53 24.26
N VAL A 36 -12.52 -14.89 25.40
CA VAL A 36 -11.17 -15.49 25.51
C VAL A 36 -11.06 -16.74 24.65
N ARG A 37 -12.05 -17.63 24.71
CA ARG A 37 -12.07 -18.89 23.94
C ARG A 37 -12.13 -18.62 22.44
N ARG A 38 -12.97 -17.68 21.97
CA ARG A 38 -13.07 -17.33 20.55
C ARG A 38 -11.77 -16.73 20.05
N ILE A 39 -11.15 -15.81 20.79
CA ILE A 39 -9.87 -15.21 20.42
C ILE A 39 -8.77 -16.27 20.32
N THR A 40 -8.65 -17.13 21.31
CA THR A 40 -7.67 -18.22 21.32
C THR A 40 -7.94 -19.24 20.20
N GLY A 41 -9.22 -19.51 19.90
CA GLY A 41 -9.65 -20.44 18.87
C GLY A 41 -9.35 -20.00 17.43
N THR A 42 -9.01 -18.73 17.20
CA THR A 42 -8.61 -18.24 15.85
C THR A 42 -7.25 -18.77 15.39
N GLY A 43 -6.41 -19.26 16.31
CA GLY A 43 -5.03 -19.66 16.04
C GLY A 43 -4.06 -18.50 15.72
N ILE A 44 -4.58 -17.26 15.64
CA ILE A 44 -3.79 -16.05 15.37
C ILE A 44 -3.15 -15.54 16.66
N PHE A 45 -3.84 -15.70 17.80
CA PHE A 45 -3.45 -15.15 19.08
C PHE A 45 -2.84 -16.23 19.97
N GLU A 46 -1.59 -16.03 20.41
CA GLU A 46 -0.88 -16.90 21.33
C GLU A 46 -0.91 -16.32 22.75
N LEU A 47 -1.61 -16.99 23.66
CA LEU A 47 -1.68 -16.58 25.05
C LEU A 47 -0.31 -16.75 25.73
N LYS A 48 0.30 -15.64 26.18
CA LYS A 48 1.62 -15.64 26.84
C LYS A 48 1.54 -15.63 28.35
N ALA A 49 0.56 -14.92 28.91
CA ALA A 49 0.39 -14.81 30.35
C ALA A 49 -1.09 -14.61 30.71
N ALA A 50 -1.49 -15.07 31.88
CA ALA A 50 -2.76 -14.74 32.49
C ALA A 50 -2.47 -14.08 33.86
N PRO A 51 -2.23 -12.75 33.89
CA PRO A 51 -1.91 -12.00 35.09
C PRO A 51 -3.02 -12.09 36.13
N ARG A 52 -2.64 -12.07 37.38
CA ARG A 52 -3.58 -12.18 38.50
C ARG A 52 -3.97 -10.82 39.08
N SER A 53 -3.30 -9.75 38.66
CA SER A 53 -3.55 -8.40 39.11
C SER A 53 -3.45 -7.42 37.94
N LEU A 54 -4.06 -6.23 38.11
CA LEU A 54 -3.99 -5.16 37.12
C LEU A 54 -2.54 -4.68 36.90
N GLY A 55 -1.73 -4.65 37.99
CA GLY A 55 -0.32 -4.26 37.88
C GLY A 55 0.51 -5.23 37.05
N GLU A 56 0.34 -6.56 37.24
CA GLU A 56 0.98 -7.57 36.37
C GLU A 56 0.51 -7.49 34.94
N PHE A 57 -0.77 -7.15 34.70
CA PHE A 57 -1.33 -6.94 33.37
C PHE A 57 -0.65 -5.76 32.65
N GLU A 58 -0.53 -4.62 33.32
CA GLU A 58 0.17 -3.44 32.77
C GLU A 58 1.66 -3.71 32.55
N GLU A 59 2.32 -4.42 33.43
CA GLU A 59 3.72 -4.81 33.31
C GLU A 59 3.95 -5.75 32.11
N THR A 60 3.04 -6.70 31.88
CA THR A 60 3.13 -7.64 30.75
C THR A 60 3.09 -6.92 29.39
N ILE A 61 2.29 -5.85 29.28
CA ILE A 61 2.23 -5.04 28.07
C ILE A 61 3.45 -4.11 27.99
N SER A 62 3.82 -3.46 29.08
CA SER A 62 4.93 -2.51 29.14
C SER A 62 6.28 -3.16 28.86
N SER A 63 6.46 -4.42 29.28
CA SER A 63 7.64 -5.24 28.99
C SER A 63 7.68 -5.82 27.57
N SER A 64 6.67 -5.56 26.71
CA SER A 64 6.51 -6.17 25.38
C SER A 64 6.37 -7.70 25.40
N THR A 65 6.05 -8.30 26.52
CA THR A 65 5.77 -9.74 26.63
C THR A 65 4.47 -10.08 25.90
N ALA A 66 3.49 -9.16 25.91
CA ALA A 66 2.28 -9.22 25.10
C ALA A 66 2.13 -7.95 24.26
N LEU A 67 1.70 -8.10 23.00
CA LEU A 67 1.39 -7.01 22.12
C LEU A 67 -0.01 -6.44 22.40
N LEU A 68 -0.93 -7.29 22.83
CA LEU A 68 -2.33 -6.97 23.08
C LEU A 68 -2.73 -7.51 24.48
N GLY A 69 -3.44 -6.70 25.22
CA GLY A 69 -4.06 -7.09 26.48
C GLY A 69 -5.54 -6.76 26.50
N LEU A 70 -6.34 -7.66 27.06
CA LEU A 70 -7.77 -7.43 27.29
C LEU A 70 -8.07 -7.45 28.77
N TYR A 71 -8.72 -6.40 29.25
CA TYR A 71 -9.20 -6.31 30.62
C TYR A 71 -10.72 -6.37 30.66
N PHE A 72 -11.24 -7.34 31.41
CA PHE A 72 -12.66 -7.51 31.67
C PHE A 72 -12.98 -7.00 33.08
N PRO A 73 -13.67 -5.84 33.22
CA PRO A 73 -13.99 -5.28 34.53
C PRO A 73 -15.06 -6.11 35.27
N PRO A 74 -15.22 -5.94 36.59
CA PRO A 74 -16.19 -6.70 37.38
C PRO A 74 -17.64 -6.56 36.91
N ASP A 75 -17.97 -5.44 36.26
CA ASP A 75 -19.30 -5.12 35.73
C ASP A 75 -19.47 -5.47 34.24
N PHE A 76 -18.54 -6.24 33.66
CA PHE A 76 -18.55 -6.63 32.24
C PHE A 76 -19.85 -7.25 31.79
N GLU A 77 -20.47 -8.10 32.61
CA GLU A 77 -21.74 -8.75 32.27
C GLU A 77 -22.92 -7.78 32.12
N LYS A 78 -22.86 -6.63 32.84
CA LYS A 78 -23.88 -5.59 32.82
C LYS A 78 -23.68 -4.59 31.68
N ASN A 79 -22.42 -4.14 31.53
CA ASN A 79 -22.08 -3.03 30.64
C ASN A 79 -21.54 -3.49 29.28
N GLY A 80 -21.10 -4.74 29.17
CA GLY A 80 -20.51 -5.30 27.91
C GLY A 80 -19.20 -4.64 27.47
N GLN A 81 -18.55 -3.84 28.34
CA GLN A 81 -17.37 -3.09 27.97
C GLN A 81 -16.10 -3.90 28.24
N VAL A 82 -15.30 -4.10 27.21
CA VAL A 82 -13.96 -4.68 27.27
C VAL A 82 -12.93 -3.57 27.04
N PHE A 83 -11.96 -3.45 27.95
CA PHE A 83 -10.86 -2.54 27.74
C PHE A 83 -9.72 -3.27 27.04
N ALA A 84 -9.30 -2.75 25.91
CA ALA A 84 -8.19 -3.30 25.15
C ALA A 84 -6.99 -2.34 25.23
N ALA A 85 -5.84 -2.89 25.63
CA ALA A 85 -4.57 -2.17 25.63
C ALA A 85 -3.61 -2.83 24.65
N ALA A 86 -2.91 -2.05 23.85
CA ALA A 86 -1.96 -2.55 22.87
C ALA A 86 -0.61 -1.84 23.00
N ASP A 87 0.47 -2.55 22.74
CA ASP A 87 1.81 -1.98 22.71
C ASP A 87 1.97 -1.10 21.46
N ALA A 88 1.93 0.23 21.66
CA ALA A 88 1.99 1.21 20.60
C ALA A 88 3.39 1.33 19.92
N ARG A 89 4.42 0.68 20.44
CA ARG A 89 5.75 0.66 19.79
C ARG A 89 5.73 0.02 18.42
N ASN A 90 4.78 -0.89 18.18
CA ASN A 90 4.47 -1.43 16.87
C ASN A 90 3.01 -1.12 16.49
N SER A 91 2.77 0.14 16.18
CA SER A 91 1.41 0.69 15.94
C SER A 91 0.65 -0.02 14.82
N THR A 92 1.34 -0.47 13.77
CA THR A 92 0.70 -1.17 12.64
C THR A 92 0.18 -2.54 13.06
N THR A 93 1.01 -3.34 13.72
CA THR A 93 0.64 -4.68 14.21
C THR A 93 -0.43 -4.59 15.29
N ALA A 94 -0.29 -3.61 16.19
CA ALA A 94 -1.27 -3.35 17.24
C ALA A 94 -2.64 -2.95 16.67
N GLY A 95 -2.67 -2.08 15.66
CA GLY A 95 -3.90 -1.66 14.99
C GLY A 95 -4.63 -2.81 14.28
N VAL A 96 -3.90 -3.69 13.61
CA VAL A 96 -4.47 -4.88 12.96
C VAL A 96 -4.99 -5.86 14.01
N ALA A 97 -4.24 -6.11 15.09
CA ALA A 97 -4.67 -6.99 16.19
C ALA A 97 -5.96 -6.47 16.86
N MET A 98 -6.05 -5.16 17.08
CA MET A 98 -7.24 -4.52 17.62
C MET A 98 -8.46 -4.67 16.69
N GLY A 99 -8.25 -4.54 15.37
CA GLY A 99 -9.27 -4.78 14.35
C GLY A 99 -9.85 -6.21 14.41
N TYR A 100 -8.99 -7.21 14.60
CA TYR A 100 -9.43 -8.61 14.78
C TYR A 100 -10.26 -8.78 16.05
N VAL A 101 -9.82 -8.22 17.18
CA VAL A 101 -10.58 -8.29 18.44
C VAL A 101 -11.95 -7.64 18.29
N ASN A 102 -12.01 -6.46 17.67
CA ASN A 102 -13.27 -5.76 17.43
C ASN A 102 -14.23 -6.60 16.57
N SER A 103 -13.74 -7.28 15.54
CA SER A 103 -14.56 -8.14 14.69
C SER A 103 -15.10 -9.37 15.44
N ILE A 104 -14.29 -9.99 16.30
CA ILE A 104 -14.69 -11.14 17.13
C ILE A 104 -15.77 -10.71 18.15
N VAL A 105 -15.56 -9.57 18.81
CA VAL A 105 -16.55 -9.03 19.77
C VAL A 105 -17.85 -8.67 19.06
N ALA A 106 -17.80 -8.10 17.86
CA ALA A 106 -18.98 -7.80 17.07
C ALA A 106 -19.74 -9.07 16.67
N GLN A 107 -19.06 -10.15 16.29
CA GLN A 107 -19.67 -11.44 16.00
C GLN A 107 -20.37 -12.04 17.23
N ILE A 108 -19.72 -11.99 18.41
CA ILE A 108 -20.33 -12.46 19.66
C ILE A 108 -21.60 -11.69 19.97
N ASN A 109 -21.59 -10.37 19.77
CA ASN A 109 -22.75 -9.51 19.98
C ASN A 109 -23.90 -9.86 19.02
N ALA A 110 -23.58 -10.12 17.75
CA ALA A 110 -24.56 -10.54 16.75
C ALA A 110 -25.21 -11.89 17.11
N ASP A 111 -24.40 -12.88 17.51
CA ASP A 111 -24.88 -14.21 17.91
C ASP A 111 -25.81 -14.15 19.15
N ARG A 112 -25.58 -13.19 20.05
CA ARG A 112 -26.39 -12.99 21.27
C ARG A 112 -27.63 -12.12 21.05
N GLY A 113 -27.87 -11.61 19.83
CA GLY A 113 -29.00 -10.72 19.52
C GLY A 113 -28.91 -9.35 20.20
N ARG A 114 -27.79 -8.98 20.78
CA ARG A 114 -27.53 -7.65 21.33
C ARG A 114 -27.02 -6.77 20.20
N SER A 115 -27.85 -5.88 19.68
CA SER A 115 -27.42 -4.81 18.78
C SER A 115 -26.45 -3.91 19.53
N ALA A 116 -25.15 -4.01 19.28
CA ALA A 116 -24.22 -2.99 19.69
C ALA A 116 -24.57 -1.70 18.93
N ALA A 117 -24.83 -0.62 19.65
CA ALA A 117 -25.28 0.65 19.06
C ALA A 117 -24.27 1.28 18.08
N PHE A 118 -23.04 0.73 17.97
CA PHE A 118 -21.97 1.25 17.13
C PHE A 118 -21.03 0.15 16.61
N ALA A 119 -21.56 -0.98 16.16
CA ALA A 119 -20.75 -1.94 15.40
C ALA A 119 -20.65 -1.45 13.96
N VAL A 120 -19.51 -0.86 13.60
CA VAL A 120 -19.12 -0.75 12.19
C VAL A 120 -18.77 -2.16 11.75
N VAL A 121 -19.74 -2.85 11.11
CA VAL A 121 -19.49 -4.11 10.45
C VAL A 121 -18.71 -3.78 9.17
N GLU A 122 -17.38 -3.74 9.23
CA GLU A 122 -16.55 -3.78 8.04
C GLU A 122 -16.70 -5.18 7.43
N ARG A 123 -17.66 -5.35 6.53
CA ARG A 123 -17.69 -6.51 5.65
C ARG A 123 -16.55 -6.36 4.66
N TYR A 124 -15.47 -7.10 4.84
CA TYR A 124 -14.46 -7.32 3.81
C TYR A 124 -15.10 -8.12 2.66
N ARG A 125 -15.63 -7.39 1.65
CA ARG A 125 -16.45 -7.97 0.58
C ARG A 125 -15.66 -8.89 -0.35
N TRP A 126 -14.31 -8.75 -0.39
CA TRP A 126 -13.40 -9.38 -1.37
C TRP A 126 -12.19 -10.09 -0.74
N ASN A 127 -12.04 -10.01 0.55
CA ASN A 127 -11.00 -10.69 1.32
C ASN A 127 -11.59 -11.13 2.67
N GLU A 128 -12.42 -12.15 2.63
CA GLU A 128 -13.19 -12.63 3.81
C GLU A 128 -12.28 -13.01 4.99
N ASN A 129 -11.06 -13.43 4.70
CA ASN A 129 -10.07 -13.84 5.72
C ASN A 129 -9.16 -12.70 6.18
N GLY A 130 -9.33 -11.47 5.66
CA GLY A 130 -8.49 -10.32 6.03
C GLY A 130 -7.00 -10.52 5.71
N ILE A 131 -6.67 -11.37 4.72
CA ILE A 131 -5.28 -11.70 4.38
C ILE A 131 -4.60 -10.47 3.79
N THR A 132 -3.76 -9.83 4.58
CA THR A 132 -3.04 -8.59 4.23
C THR A 132 -2.19 -8.75 2.96
N ARG A 133 -1.69 -9.96 2.72
CA ARG A 133 -0.92 -10.34 1.52
C ARG A 133 -1.66 -10.00 0.23
N TYR A 134 -2.96 -10.25 0.17
CA TYR A 134 -3.79 -9.97 -1.00
C TYR A 134 -3.89 -8.46 -1.30
N ALA A 135 -3.93 -7.61 -0.29
CA ALA A 135 -3.97 -6.16 -0.48
C ALA A 135 -2.59 -5.57 -0.85
N ILE A 136 -1.50 -6.17 -0.35
CA ILE A 136 -0.15 -5.62 -0.51
C ILE A 136 0.45 -5.96 -1.87
N ILE A 137 0.37 -7.21 -2.35
CA ILE A 137 1.06 -7.64 -3.58
C ILE A 137 0.63 -6.84 -4.82
N PRO A 138 -0.67 -6.60 -5.10
CA PRO A 138 -1.06 -5.73 -6.21
C PRO A 138 -0.48 -4.32 -6.08
N SER A 139 -0.51 -3.77 -4.86
CA SER A 139 0.02 -2.43 -4.61
C SER A 139 1.53 -2.34 -4.80
N LEU A 140 2.27 -3.39 -4.41
CA LEU A 140 3.71 -3.51 -4.65
C LEU A 140 4.05 -3.59 -6.14
N THR A 141 3.20 -4.23 -6.94
CA THR A 141 3.39 -4.29 -8.40
C THR A 141 3.53 -2.90 -8.98
N ILE A 142 2.62 -1.98 -8.64
CA ILE A 142 2.69 -0.61 -9.11
C ILE A 142 3.86 0.16 -8.49
N MET A 143 4.06 0.04 -7.18
CA MET A 143 5.12 0.77 -6.49
C MET A 143 6.51 0.43 -7.04
N LEU A 144 6.80 -0.86 -7.24
CA LEU A 144 8.08 -1.32 -7.77
C LEU A 144 8.25 -0.93 -9.23
N SER A 145 7.18 -1.03 -10.04
CA SER A 145 7.21 -0.59 -11.45
C SER A 145 7.42 0.92 -11.56
N MET A 146 6.76 1.72 -10.72
CA MET A 146 6.96 3.16 -10.62
C MET A 146 8.42 3.51 -10.28
N LEU A 147 8.99 2.87 -9.26
CA LEU A 147 10.38 3.10 -8.84
C LEU A 147 11.34 2.85 -9.99
N GLN A 148 11.17 1.72 -10.67
CA GLN A 148 12.03 1.34 -11.80
C GLN A 148 11.90 2.33 -12.96
N VAL A 149 10.67 2.70 -13.32
CA VAL A 149 10.40 3.66 -14.40
C VAL A 149 11.00 5.02 -14.09
N LEU A 150 10.78 5.54 -12.89
CA LEU A 150 11.32 6.84 -12.47
C LEU A 150 12.85 6.86 -12.50
N LEU A 151 13.50 5.78 -12.05
CA LEU A 151 14.97 5.68 -12.12
C LEU A 151 15.45 5.62 -13.55
N LEU A 152 14.88 4.75 -14.39
CA LEU A 152 15.35 4.60 -15.78
C LEU A 152 15.11 5.88 -16.61
N SER A 153 13.92 6.46 -16.53
CA SER A 153 13.59 7.68 -17.28
C SER A 153 14.28 8.92 -16.67
N GLY A 154 14.36 8.98 -15.33
CA GLY A 154 15.01 10.07 -14.61
C GLY A 154 16.50 10.16 -14.88
N LEU A 155 17.20 9.06 -15.10
CA LEU A 155 18.62 9.05 -15.41
C LEU A 155 18.93 9.18 -16.91
N SER A 156 17.95 9.03 -17.78
CA SER A 156 18.15 8.94 -19.22
C SER A 156 18.86 10.15 -19.80
N VAL A 157 18.34 11.35 -19.59
CA VAL A 157 18.88 12.61 -20.12
C VAL A 157 20.08 13.11 -19.32
N ALA A 158 20.01 12.95 -17.98
CA ALA A 158 21.08 13.34 -17.10
C ALA A 158 22.40 12.62 -17.41
N ARG A 159 22.31 11.33 -17.77
CA ARG A 159 23.48 10.53 -18.20
C ARG A 159 24.08 11.07 -19.50
N GLU A 160 23.27 11.36 -20.50
CA GLU A 160 23.75 11.87 -21.78
C GLU A 160 24.39 13.26 -21.66
N ARG A 161 23.91 14.08 -20.72
CA ARG A 161 24.57 15.36 -20.40
C ARG A 161 25.93 15.15 -19.77
N GLU A 162 26.05 14.25 -18.82
CA GLU A 162 27.30 13.96 -18.13
C GLU A 162 28.31 13.34 -19.07
N GLU A 163 27.90 12.52 -20.03
CA GLU A 163 28.72 11.89 -21.04
C GLU A 163 29.01 12.84 -22.24
N GLY A 164 28.42 14.02 -22.30
CA GLY A 164 28.58 14.99 -23.38
C GLY A 164 27.87 14.60 -24.71
N SER A 165 27.11 13.52 -24.73
CA SER A 165 26.39 13.03 -25.92
C SER A 165 25.09 13.79 -26.18
N PHE A 166 24.61 14.55 -25.22
CA PHE A 166 23.36 15.32 -25.31
C PHE A 166 23.39 16.35 -26.44
N ASP A 167 24.49 17.09 -26.60
CA ASP A 167 24.61 18.10 -27.65
C ASP A 167 24.63 17.48 -29.05
N MET A 168 25.24 16.31 -29.23
CA MET A 168 25.20 15.57 -30.50
C MET A 168 23.78 15.11 -30.84
N MET A 169 22.96 14.73 -29.85
CA MET A 169 21.58 14.36 -30.05
C MET A 169 20.73 15.56 -30.53
N LEU A 170 21.02 16.77 -30.05
CA LEU A 170 20.36 17.99 -30.45
C LEU A 170 20.71 18.44 -31.88
N MET A 171 21.83 18.00 -32.42
CA MET A 171 22.22 18.26 -33.82
C MET A 171 21.48 17.35 -34.83
N THR A 172 20.74 16.34 -34.34
CA THR A 172 19.94 15.49 -35.20
C THR A 172 18.67 16.23 -35.69
N PRO A 173 18.14 15.91 -36.88
CA PRO A 173 16.92 16.53 -37.40
C PRO A 173 15.65 16.07 -36.65
N ALA A 174 15.78 15.33 -35.57
CA ALA A 174 14.67 14.82 -34.79
C ALA A 174 13.99 15.93 -33.97
N SER A 175 12.68 15.95 -33.98
CA SER A 175 11.90 16.85 -33.12
C SER A 175 12.02 16.47 -31.63
N SER A 176 11.84 17.44 -30.73
CA SER A 176 11.85 17.20 -29.29
C SER A 176 10.87 16.11 -28.85
N LEU A 177 9.72 15.98 -29.54
CA LEU A 177 8.73 14.94 -29.27
C LEU A 177 9.20 13.55 -29.69
N GLU A 178 9.89 13.43 -30.81
CA GLU A 178 10.45 12.16 -31.28
C GLU A 178 11.56 11.66 -30.34
N ILE A 179 12.42 12.56 -29.90
CA ILE A 179 13.44 12.26 -28.89
C ILE A 179 12.79 11.77 -27.59
N LEU A 180 11.76 12.49 -27.12
CA LEU A 180 11.06 12.16 -25.91
C LEU A 180 10.35 10.79 -26.01
N ALA A 181 9.68 10.55 -27.15
CA ALA A 181 9.03 9.28 -27.41
C ALA A 181 10.02 8.11 -27.45
N GLY A 182 11.16 8.30 -28.14
CA GLY A 182 12.24 7.31 -28.16
C GLY A 182 12.77 6.97 -26.76
N LYS A 183 12.90 7.98 -25.88
CA LYS A 183 13.33 7.81 -24.49
C LYS A 183 12.25 7.24 -23.56
N ALA A 184 10.98 7.37 -23.93
CA ALA A 184 9.86 6.83 -23.14
C ALA A 184 9.65 5.33 -23.38
N VAL A 185 9.95 4.83 -24.57
CA VAL A 185 9.69 3.42 -24.94
C VAL A 185 10.46 2.41 -24.09
N PRO A 186 11.80 2.50 -23.92
CA PRO A 186 12.54 1.48 -23.17
C PRO A 186 12.11 1.36 -21.69
N PRO A 187 11.96 2.45 -20.91
CA PRO A 187 11.48 2.36 -19.54
C PRO A 187 10.06 1.77 -19.46
N THR A 188 9.18 2.10 -20.40
CA THR A 188 7.81 1.56 -20.44
C THR A 188 7.81 0.06 -20.68
N ILE A 189 8.61 -0.44 -21.64
CA ILE A 189 8.72 -1.88 -21.91
C ILE A 189 9.24 -2.61 -20.68
N ILE A 190 10.29 -2.10 -20.05
CA ILE A 190 10.87 -2.70 -18.84
C ILE A 190 9.84 -2.72 -17.70
N ALA A 191 9.07 -1.64 -17.52
CA ALA A 191 8.01 -1.58 -16.51
C ALA A 191 6.91 -2.63 -16.76
N CYS A 192 6.49 -2.79 -18.01
CA CYS A 192 5.48 -3.79 -18.39
C CYS A 192 5.98 -5.22 -18.14
N LEU A 193 7.22 -5.52 -18.52
CA LEU A 193 7.83 -6.83 -18.26
C LEU A 193 7.97 -7.11 -16.76
N GLN A 194 8.35 -6.09 -15.99
CA GLN A 194 8.46 -6.18 -14.53
C GLN A 194 7.10 -6.41 -13.88
N ALA A 195 6.09 -5.61 -14.26
CA ALA A 195 4.75 -5.76 -13.72
C ALA A 195 4.16 -7.14 -14.05
N LEU A 196 4.40 -7.64 -15.27
CA LEU A 196 4.02 -8.99 -15.68
C LEU A 196 4.72 -10.05 -14.81
N ALA A 197 6.02 -9.90 -14.57
CA ALA A 197 6.77 -10.84 -13.72
C ALA A 197 6.23 -10.88 -12.29
N ILE A 198 5.94 -9.71 -11.69
CA ILE A 198 5.36 -9.64 -10.34
C ILE A 198 3.94 -10.21 -10.32
N PHE A 199 3.15 -9.94 -11.36
CA PHE A 199 1.81 -10.50 -11.51
C PHE A 199 1.84 -12.04 -11.55
N LEU A 200 2.73 -12.63 -12.35
CA LEU A 200 2.88 -14.08 -12.43
C LEU A 200 3.34 -14.69 -11.10
N ILE A 201 4.26 -14.03 -10.39
CA ILE A 201 4.66 -14.45 -9.05
C ILE A 201 3.47 -14.38 -8.08
N GLY A 202 2.68 -13.30 -8.16
CA GLY A 202 1.44 -13.17 -7.37
C GLY A 202 0.47 -14.32 -7.62
N LEU A 203 0.24 -14.65 -8.88
CA LEU A 203 -0.71 -15.66 -9.29
C LEU A 203 -0.24 -17.09 -8.95
N PHE A 204 1.02 -17.45 -9.31
CA PHE A 204 1.51 -18.82 -9.19
C PHE A 204 2.20 -19.15 -7.87
N TRP A 205 2.84 -18.17 -7.24
CA TRP A 205 3.58 -18.40 -5.99
C TRP A 205 2.75 -18.05 -4.75
N PHE A 206 2.01 -16.94 -4.81
CA PHE A 206 1.20 -16.48 -3.69
C PHE A 206 -0.27 -16.88 -3.81
N GLU A 207 -0.66 -17.56 -4.91
CA GLU A 207 -2.03 -18.03 -5.16
C GLU A 207 -3.08 -16.91 -4.98
N LEU A 208 -2.75 -15.70 -5.47
CA LEU A 208 -3.69 -14.58 -5.38
C LEU A 208 -4.90 -14.83 -6.27
N PRO A 209 -6.12 -14.64 -5.75
CA PRO A 209 -7.29 -14.68 -6.60
C PRO A 209 -7.26 -13.48 -7.57
N PHE A 210 -7.37 -13.76 -8.85
CA PHE A 210 -7.48 -12.75 -9.90
C PHE A 210 -8.84 -12.87 -10.58
N ALA A 211 -9.71 -11.88 -10.35
CA ALA A 211 -11.05 -11.86 -10.91
C ALA A 211 -11.17 -11.00 -12.19
N GLY A 212 -10.15 -10.17 -12.46
CA GLY A 212 -10.19 -9.15 -13.50
C GLY A 212 -9.85 -9.62 -14.90
N SER A 213 -9.90 -8.69 -15.87
CA SER A 213 -9.47 -8.92 -17.25
C SER A 213 -7.97 -8.66 -17.41
N TYR A 214 -7.25 -9.62 -18.01
CA TYR A 214 -5.81 -9.48 -18.35
C TYR A 214 -5.56 -8.29 -19.30
N LEU A 215 -6.50 -8.03 -20.22
CA LEU A 215 -6.39 -6.91 -21.15
C LEU A 215 -6.48 -5.57 -20.42
N THR A 216 -7.45 -5.44 -19.51
CA THR A 216 -7.63 -4.25 -18.68
C THR A 216 -6.39 -3.99 -17.83
N LEU A 217 -5.84 -5.03 -17.21
CA LEU A 217 -4.62 -4.97 -16.43
C LEU A 217 -3.43 -4.48 -17.29
N GLY A 218 -3.22 -5.08 -18.47
CA GLY A 218 -2.13 -4.70 -19.38
C GLY A 218 -2.22 -3.24 -19.84
N LEU A 219 -3.39 -2.80 -20.28
CA LEU A 219 -3.61 -1.40 -20.71
C LEU A 219 -3.41 -0.42 -19.54
N PHE A 220 -3.86 -0.79 -18.36
CA PHE A 220 -3.69 0.02 -17.17
C PHE A 220 -2.21 0.18 -16.78
N ILE A 221 -1.42 -0.91 -16.82
CA ILE A 221 0.02 -0.89 -16.54
C ILE A 221 0.77 -0.01 -17.54
N VAL A 222 0.44 -0.09 -18.83
CA VAL A 222 1.03 0.78 -19.86
C VAL A 222 0.71 2.25 -19.57
N GLY A 223 -0.56 2.58 -19.29
CA GLY A 223 -1.00 3.95 -19.02
C GLY A 223 -0.29 4.57 -17.81
N ILE A 224 -0.21 3.84 -16.69
CA ILE A 224 0.46 4.34 -15.49
C ILE A 224 1.98 4.45 -15.68
N SER A 225 2.59 3.51 -16.42
CA SER A 225 4.01 3.57 -16.75
C SER A 225 4.35 4.81 -17.57
N LEU A 226 3.55 5.15 -18.57
CA LEU A 226 3.74 6.38 -19.34
C LEU A 226 3.61 7.65 -18.49
N CYS A 227 2.68 7.67 -17.53
CA CYS A 227 2.58 8.77 -16.57
C CYS A 227 3.90 8.98 -15.81
N PHE A 228 4.45 7.94 -15.23
CA PHE A 228 5.68 8.05 -14.44
C PHE A 228 6.93 8.23 -15.31
N VAL A 229 6.95 7.74 -16.54
CA VAL A 229 7.99 8.06 -17.53
C VAL A 229 8.03 9.57 -17.78
N GLY A 230 6.88 10.21 -17.97
CA GLY A 230 6.80 11.65 -18.16
C GLY A 230 7.40 12.43 -17.00
N VAL A 231 7.08 12.05 -15.77
CA VAL A 231 7.66 12.66 -14.56
C VAL A 231 9.17 12.44 -14.51
N GLY A 232 9.64 11.20 -14.75
CA GLY A 232 11.07 10.89 -14.75
C GLY A 232 11.85 11.67 -15.80
N LEU A 233 11.34 11.78 -17.03
CA LEU A 233 11.97 12.57 -18.08
C LEU A 233 11.97 14.06 -17.75
N ALA A 234 10.93 14.61 -17.12
CA ALA A 234 10.92 15.99 -16.66
C ALA A 234 12.00 16.22 -15.58
N ILE A 235 12.15 15.32 -14.61
CA ILE A 235 13.20 15.38 -13.60
C ILE A 235 14.59 15.31 -14.29
N SER A 236 14.78 14.38 -15.22
CA SER A 236 16.04 14.20 -15.96
C SER A 236 16.42 15.43 -16.77
N ALA A 237 15.42 16.11 -17.36
CA ALA A 237 15.63 17.34 -18.09
C ALA A 237 16.06 18.53 -17.21
N LEU A 238 15.64 18.54 -15.93
CA LEU A 238 16.05 19.55 -14.96
C LEU A 238 17.44 19.30 -14.39
N ALA A 239 17.86 18.06 -14.27
CA ALA A 239 19.11 17.66 -13.67
C ALA A 239 20.31 17.95 -14.59
N ASN A 240 21.44 18.36 -14.00
CA ASN A 240 22.68 18.61 -14.74
C ASN A 240 23.61 17.38 -14.73
N ASN A 241 23.45 16.49 -13.78
CA ASN A 241 24.24 15.27 -13.64
C ASN A 241 23.40 14.12 -13.07
N ILE A 242 23.94 12.91 -13.12
CA ILE A 242 23.30 11.69 -12.64
C ILE A 242 22.95 11.78 -11.15
N GLN A 243 23.87 12.28 -10.32
CA GLN A 243 23.66 12.37 -8.87
C GLN A 243 22.48 13.29 -8.52
N GLN A 244 22.41 14.47 -9.15
CA GLN A 244 21.31 15.40 -8.95
C GLN A 244 19.97 14.79 -9.38
N SER A 245 19.95 14.07 -10.50
CA SER A 245 18.77 13.39 -10.97
C SER A 245 18.30 12.31 -9.98
N MET A 246 19.21 11.50 -9.46
CA MET A 246 18.87 10.48 -8.45
C MET A 246 18.25 11.09 -7.19
N VAL A 247 18.84 12.18 -6.68
CA VAL A 247 18.29 12.88 -5.51
C VAL A 247 16.90 13.42 -5.77
N MET A 248 16.68 14.03 -6.95
CA MET A 248 15.36 14.54 -7.34
C MET A 248 14.31 13.41 -7.48
N VAL A 249 14.69 12.26 -8.06
CA VAL A 249 13.82 11.09 -8.18
C VAL A 249 13.42 10.58 -6.79
N ILE A 250 14.36 10.44 -5.86
CA ILE A 250 14.08 9.99 -4.50
C ILE A 250 13.19 10.99 -3.77
N PHE A 251 13.49 12.29 -3.90
CA PHE A 251 12.72 13.36 -3.28
C PHE A 251 11.26 13.40 -3.79
N PHE A 252 11.01 13.06 -5.06
CA PHE A 252 9.67 12.92 -5.60
C PHE A 252 9.00 11.61 -5.16
N LEU A 253 9.76 10.50 -5.17
CA LEU A 253 9.25 9.16 -4.90
C LEU A 253 8.77 9.01 -3.45
N LEU A 254 9.52 9.51 -2.46
CA LEU A 254 9.19 9.33 -1.05
C LEU A 254 7.81 9.92 -0.69
N PRO A 255 7.48 11.19 -1.00
CA PRO A 255 6.15 11.72 -0.77
C PRO A 255 5.06 10.96 -1.53
N CYS A 256 5.29 10.58 -2.79
CA CYS A 256 4.33 9.82 -3.56
C CYS A 256 3.98 8.48 -2.90
N VAL A 257 4.97 7.76 -2.39
CA VAL A 257 4.77 6.47 -1.72
C VAL A 257 4.05 6.65 -0.38
N ILE A 258 4.44 7.63 0.44
CA ILE A 258 3.80 7.90 1.74
C ILE A 258 2.33 8.32 1.54
N LEU A 259 2.08 9.21 0.57
CA LEU A 259 0.74 9.73 0.27
C LEU A 259 -0.10 8.81 -0.61
N SER A 260 0.37 7.63 -0.94
CA SER A 260 -0.35 6.68 -1.80
C SER A 260 -1.44 5.88 -1.07
N GLY A 261 -1.38 5.82 0.26
CA GLY A 261 -2.24 4.95 1.05
C GLY A 261 -1.77 3.49 1.12
N LEU A 262 -0.54 3.20 0.66
CA LEU A 262 0.03 1.86 0.72
C LEU A 262 0.41 1.45 2.15
N PHE A 263 1.19 2.29 2.81
CA PHE A 263 1.71 2.02 4.16
C PHE A 263 0.86 2.66 5.27
N THR A 264 0.27 3.81 5.00
CA THR A 264 -0.53 4.54 5.98
C THR A 264 -1.92 4.77 5.42
N SER A 265 -2.96 4.41 6.16
CA SER A 265 -4.34 4.67 5.76
C SER A 265 -4.56 6.17 5.51
N ILE A 266 -5.11 6.52 4.35
CA ILE A 266 -5.40 7.92 3.99
C ILE A 266 -6.38 8.53 4.99
N ARG A 267 -7.33 7.74 5.53
CA ARG A 267 -8.31 8.20 6.52
C ARG A 267 -7.67 8.59 7.87
N ALA A 268 -6.48 8.08 8.17
CA ALA A 268 -5.73 8.44 9.38
C ALA A 268 -4.93 9.74 9.22
N MET A 269 -4.88 10.31 8.02
CA MET A 269 -4.18 11.56 7.74
C MET A 269 -5.07 12.77 8.05
N PRO A 270 -4.50 13.95 8.40
CA PRO A 270 -5.25 15.20 8.50
C PRO A 270 -5.99 15.55 7.20
N GLU A 271 -7.13 16.21 7.27
CA GLU A 271 -8.00 16.51 6.11
C GLU A 271 -7.28 17.24 4.96
N TRP A 272 -6.43 18.22 5.28
CA TRP A 272 -5.65 18.95 4.27
C TRP A 272 -4.69 18.02 3.52
N LEU A 273 -4.11 17.03 4.20
CA LEU A 273 -3.22 16.05 3.60
C LEU A 273 -3.99 15.04 2.76
N GLN A 274 -5.19 14.62 3.19
CA GLN A 274 -6.09 13.77 2.38
C GLN A 274 -6.42 14.42 1.05
N THR A 275 -6.68 15.73 1.04
CA THR A 275 -6.93 16.49 -0.20
C THR A 275 -5.70 16.51 -1.10
N LEU A 276 -4.50 16.68 -0.53
CA LEU A 276 -3.24 16.66 -1.29
C LEU A 276 -2.99 15.29 -1.95
N THR A 277 -3.39 14.19 -1.31
CA THR A 277 -3.24 12.85 -1.88
C THR A 277 -4.05 12.65 -3.17
N LEU A 278 -5.09 13.45 -3.44
CA LEU A 278 -5.86 13.38 -4.69
C LEU A 278 -5.04 13.73 -5.94
N ILE A 279 -3.98 14.50 -5.79
CA ILE A 279 -3.07 14.85 -6.89
C ILE A 279 -2.10 13.71 -7.18
N ASN A 280 -1.92 12.79 -6.23
CA ASN A 280 -0.95 11.71 -6.35
C ASN A 280 -1.42 10.60 -7.30
N PRO A 281 -0.80 10.40 -8.47
CA PRO A 281 -1.21 9.37 -9.41
C PRO A 281 -1.04 7.95 -8.85
N LEU A 282 -0.09 7.72 -7.93
CA LEU A 282 0.14 6.43 -7.31
C LEU A 282 -1.05 5.99 -6.42
N ARG A 283 -1.71 6.92 -5.74
CA ARG A 283 -2.93 6.64 -4.97
C ARG A 283 -4.01 6.04 -5.87
N HIS A 284 -4.30 6.71 -6.99
CA HIS A 284 -5.32 6.28 -7.95
C HIS A 284 -4.94 4.95 -8.61
N ALA A 285 -3.64 4.78 -8.88
CA ALA A 285 -3.12 3.54 -9.45
C ALA A 285 -3.31 2.34 -8.52
N ILE A 286 -3.05 2.47 -7.22
CA ILE A 286 -3.23 1.40 -6.24
C ILE A 286 -4.72 1.04 -6.11
N VAL A 287 -5.60 2.04 -6.03
CA VAL A 287 -7.06 1.81 -5.93
C VAL A 287 -7.56 1.08 -7.17
N ALA A 288 -7.21 1.56 -8.37
CA ALA A 288 -7.64 0.93 -9.61
C ALA A 288 -7.10 -0.50 -9.77
N LEU A 289 -5.83 -0.73 -9.42
CA LEU A 289 -5.27 -2.07 -9.53
C LEU A 289 -5.95 -3.07 -8.57
N ARG A 290 -6.25 -2.66 -7.34
CA ARG A 290 -7.01 -3.50 -6.41
C ARG A 290 -8.42 -3.81 -6.94
N ALA A 291 -9.09 -2.84 -7.56
CA ALA A 291 -10.38 -3.05 -8.19
C ALA A 291 -10.30 -4.03 -9.37
N ILE A 292 -9.24 -3.97 -10.20
CA ILE A 292 -8.99 -4.93 -11.26
C ILE A 292 -8.78 -6.34 -10.69
N TYR A 293 -7.96 -6.48 -9.63
CA TYR A 293 -7.63 -7.81 -9.09
C TYR A 293 -8.83 -8.49 -8.43
N PHE A 294 -9.62 -7.75 -7.65
CA PHE A 294 -10.61 -8.35 -6.74
C PHE A 294 -12.06 -8.10 -7.13
N GLU A 295 -12.36 -6.98 -7.80
CA GLU A 295 -13.73 -6.56 -8.06
C GLU A 295 -14.16 -6.86 -9.51
N ASN A 296 -13.29 -7.46 -10.32
CA ASN A 296 -13.51 -7.63 -11.77
C ASN A 296 -13.95 -6.32 -12.44
N ALA A 297 -13.36 -5.19 -11.99
CA ALA A 297 -13.72 -3.87 -12.48
C ALA A 297 -13.45 -3.77 -13.99
N GLY A 298 -14.49 -3.42 -14.73
CA GLY A 298 -14.41 -3.12 -16.15
C GLY A 298 -13.72 -1.79 -16.42
N PHE A 299 -13.41 -1.52 -17.68
CA PHE A 299 -12.77 -0.27 -18.07
C PHE A 299 -13.60 0.97 -17.68
N ALA A 300 -14.93 0.87 -17.72
CA ALA A 300 -15.85 1.95 -17.33
C ALA A 300 -15.73 2.30 -15.83
N ASP A 301 -15.55 1.29 -14.97
CA ASP A 301 -15.46 1.47 -13.53
C ASP A 301 -14.13 2.11 -13.11
N LEU A 302 -13.11 1.99 -13.95
CA LEU A 302 -11.77 2.55 -13.73
C LEU A 302 -11.64 4.01 -14.15
N VAL A 303 -12.59 4.54 -14.92
CA VAL A 303 -12.54 5.92 -15.44
C VAL A 303 -12.26 6.96 -14.36
N PRO A 304 -12.89 6.93 -13.16
CA PRO A 304 -12.61 7.91 -12.11
C PRO A 304 -11.15 7.90 -11.62
N SER A 305 -10.51 6.73 -11.66
CA SER A 305 -9.09 6.58 -11.28
C SER A 305 -8.15 6.86 -12.45
N LEU A 306 -8.59 6.62 -13.69
CA LEU A 306 -7.80 6.87 -14.91
C LEU A 306 -7.65 8.35 -15.21
N ILE A 307 -8.69 9.15 -14.99
CA ILE A 307 -8.66 10.60 -15.27
C ILE A 307 -7.47 11.30 -14.57
N PRO A 308 -7.25 11.18 -13.26
CA PRO A 308 -6.09 11.79 -12.60
C PRO A 308 -4.75 11.27 -13.13
N ILE A 309 -4.67 9.98 -13.45
CA ILE A 309 -3.45 9.35 -13.98
C ILE A 309 -3.12 9.91 -15.37
N VAL A 310 -4.10 9.96 -16.27
CA VAL A 310 -3.93 10.48 -17.63
C VAL A 310 -3.59 11.97 -17.59
N LEU A 311 -4.28 12.75 -16.75
CA LEU A 311 -3.97 14.18 -16.57
C LEU A 311 -2.53 14.38 -16.09
N ALA A 312 -2.11 13.65 -15.06
CA ALA A 312 -0.75 13.72 -14.55
C ALA A 312 0.28 13.29 -15.62
N GLY A 313 -0.04 12.25 -16.41
CA GLY A 313 0.80 11.80 -17.52
C GLY A 313 0.94 12.83 -18.64
N VAL A 314 -0.16 13.39 -19.09
CA VAL A 314 -0.15 14.41 -20.15
C VAL A 314 0.59 15.67 -19.67
N LEU A 315 0.30 16.13 -18.45
CA LEU A 315 0.96 17.31 -17.88
C LEU A 315 2.46 17.10 -17.70
N SER A 316 2.89 15.92 -17.21
CA SER A 316 4.30 15.62 -17.01
C SER A 316 5.06 15.50 -18.34
N LEU A 317 4.49 14.85 -19.35
CA LEU A 317 5.08 14.75 -20.68
C LEU A 317 5.12 16.11 -21.39
N ALA A 318 4.07 16.90 -21.28
CA ALA A 318 4.03 18.25 -21.82
C ALA A 318 5.09 19.14 -21.16
N TRP A 319 5.24 19.04 -19.83
CA TRP A 319 6.27 19.76 -19.10
C TRP A 319 7.67 19.31 -19.47
N ALA A 320 7.90 18.00 -19.58
CA ALA A 320 9.16 17.46 -20.08
C ALA A 320 9.47 18.00 -21.49
N SER A 321 8.50 17.97 -22.42
CA SER A 321 8.67 18.49 -23.78
C SER A 321 8.98 20.00 -23.79
N TRP A 322 8.31 20.77 -22.95
CA TRP A 322 8.57 22.20 -22.79
C TRP A 322 9.99 22.47 -22.27
N LEU A 323 10.44 21.74 -21.24
CA LEU A 323 11.79 21.83 -20.70
C LEU A 323 12.85 21.50 -21.74
N PHE A 324 12.61 20.46 -22.55
CA PHE A 324 13.52 20.11 -23.64
C PHE A 324 13.68 21.25 -24.65
N ARG A 325 12.58 21.91 -25.03
CA ARG A 325 12.63 23.04 -25.98
C ARG A 325 13.36 24.26 -25.44
N HIS A 326 13.19 24.59 -24.15
CA HIS A 326 13.77 25.80 -23.56
C HIS A 326 15.22 25.64 -23.08
N LYS A 327 15.69 24.42 -22.86
CA LYS A 327 17.11 24.18 -22.56
C LYS A 327 17.98 23.96 -23.79
N ILE A 328 17.38 23.97 -24.99
CA ILE A 328 18.05 23.90 -26.28
C ILE A 328 18.43 25.31 -26.79
N GLN A 329 17.90 26.37 -26.19
CA GLN A 329 18.30 27.76 -26.40
C GLN A 329 19.33 28.21 -25.33
#